data_9780e481dd42568ec8ba9afeb95a6ef0
#
_entry.id   9780e481dd42568ec8ba9afeb95a6ef0
#
_cell.length_a   1.000
_cell.length_b   1.000
_cell.length_c   1.000
_cell.angle_alpha   90.00
_cell.angle_beta   90.00
_cell.angle_gamma   90.00
#
_symmetry.space_group_name_H-M   'P 1'
#
loop_
_entity.id
_entity.type
_entity.pdbx_description
1 polymer ?
#
loop_
_entity_poly.entity_id
_entity_poly.type
_entity_poly.pdbx_seq_one_letter_code
_entity_poly.pdbx_strand_id
1 'polypeptide(L)'
;YEMSASLVGSENVYKRQGWMASMTNTFKYKGFDLNIMFNGMFDRIMQDPTEMDFGVNGGGIAQSGYNMLRTIKDRWTFDNPSTTRPSSYYITGTNYTAGDFFYQKAWFIRLQNISLGYTLPKSLLAKTKVLSNVRFHASVNNLFVITPYKGLDPETDAYAAAYPNARTFSFGVDVSF
;
A
#
# COMPACT_ATOMS: atom_id res chain seq x y z
N TYR A 1 17.22 20.32 10.00
CA TYR A 1 16.82 18.94 9.94
C TYR A 1 15.82 18.64 11.05
N GLU A 2 14.63 18.25 10.71
CA GLU A 2 13.62 17.83 11.67
C GLU A 2 13.19 16.39 11.34
N MET A 3 13.18 15.54 12.33
CA MET A 3 12.71 14.17 12.24
C MET A 3 11.66 13.94 13.32
N SER A 4 10.47 13.51 12.92
CA SER A 4 9.44 13.07 13.86
C SER A 4 9.10 11.61 13.63
N ALA A 5 8.94 10.84 14.68
CA ALA A 5 8.50 9.47 14.65
C ALA A 5 7.34 9.28 15.63
N SER A 6 6.31 8.58 15.21
CA SER A 6 5.20 8.20 16.10
C SER A 6 4.98 6.69 16.06
N LEU A 7 4.63 6.13 17.21
CA LEU A 7 4.36 4.72 17.41
C LEU A 7 2.98 4.58 18.05
N VAL A 8 2.07 3.86 17.37
CA VAL A 8 0.70 3.64 17.84
C VAL A 8 0.41 2.13 17.79
N GLY A 9 -0.04 1.57 18.90
CA GLY A 9 -0.53 0.21 19.00
C GLY A 9 -2.04 0.12 18.74
N SER A 10 -2.51 -0.90 18.01
CA SER A 10 -3.93 -1.19 17.84
C SER A 10 -4.27 -2.57 18.39
N GLU A 11 -5.31 -2.65 19.20
CA GLU A 11 -5.85 -3.92 19.71
C GLU A 11 -6.90 -4.49 18.76
N ASN A 12 -6.68 -5.71 18.30
CA ASN A 12 -7.72 -6.56 17.71
C ASN A 12 -7.55 -8.01 18.21
N VAL A 13 -8.54 -8.53 18.89
CA VAL A 13 -8.52 -9.76 19.69
C VAL A 13 -8.15 -11.05 18.91
N TYR A 14 -8.16 -11.02 17.57
CA TYR A 14 -7.85 -12.17 16.70
C TYR A 14 -6.73 -11.96 15.70
N LYS A 15 -6.05 -10.81 15.74
CA LYS A 15 -4.88 -10.54 14.89
C LYS A 15 -3.69 -10.26 15.80
N ARG A 16 -2.53 -10.85 15.47
CA ARG A 16 -1.27 -10.51 16.12
C ARG A 16 -1.17 -8.99 16.21
N GLN A 17 -0.89 -8.46 17.40
CA GLN A 17 -0.74 -7.02 17.61
C GLN A 17 0.38 -6.50 16.70
N GLY A 18 -0.01 -5.86 15.60
CA GLY A 18 0.92 -5.15 14.76
C GLY A 18 1.23 -3.79 15.36
N TRP A 19 2.42 -3.31 15.14
CA TRP A 19 2.79 -1.94 15.49
C TRP A 19 2.96 -1.10 14.24
N MET A 20 2.62 0.18 14.35
CA MET A 20 2.74 1.17 13.27
C MET A 20 3.87 2.14 13.59
N ALA A 21 4.60 2.54 12.58
CA ALA A 21 5.61 3.58 12.69
C ALA A 21 5.52 4.53 11.49
N SER A 22 5.68 5.82 11.77
CA SER A 22 5.79 6.85 10.74
C SER A 22 7.06 7.65 10.95
N MET A 23 7.72 8.01 9.85
CA MET A 23 8.92 8.83 9.87
C MET A 23 8.82 9.89 8.81
N THR A 24 8.98 11.16 9.23
CA THR A 24 9.04 12.30 8.33
C THR A 24 10.40 12.96 8.42
N ASN A 25 11.04 13.17 7.26
CA ASN A 25 12.31 13.85 7.14
C ASN A 25 12.11 15.12 6.31
N THR A 26 12.58 16.26 6.82
CA THR A 26 12.52 17.54 6.14
C THR A 26 13.95 18.09 5.97
N PHE A 27 14.31 18.37 4.73
CA PHE A 27 15.61 18.95 4.36
C PHE A 27 15.39 20.30 3.73
N LYS A 28 16.15 21.30 4.15
CA LYS A 28 16.11 22.64 3.56
C LYS A 28 17.51 23.11 3.19
N TYR A 29 17.68 23.55 1.94
CA TYR A 29 18.96 24.04 1.46
C TYR A 29 18.80 25.05 0.32
N LYS A 30 19.30 26.27 0.51
CA LYS A 30 19.37 27.33 -0.53
C LYS A 30 18.07 27.52 -1.33
N GLY A 31 16.92 27.58 -0.68
CA GLY A 31 15.61 27.75 -1.30
C GLY A 31 14.93 26.46 -1.71
N PHE A 32 15.63 25.34 -1.69
CA PHE A 32 15.01 24.01 -1.81
C PHE A 32 14.49 23.53 -0.46
N ASP A 33 13.33 22.92 -0.48
CA ASP A 33 12.76 22.15 0.61
C ASP A 33 12.31 20.77 0.10
N LEU A 34 12.76 19.73 0.77
CA LEU A 34 12.41 18.34 0.48
C LEU A 34 11.78 17.74 1.73
N ASN A 35 10.57 17.22 1.59
CA ASN A 35 9.89 16.48 2.64
C ASN A 35 9.67 15.04 2.16
N ILE A 36 10.02 14.06 3.01
CA ILE A 36 9.87 12.64 2.72
C ILE A 36 9.18 12.00 3.90
N MET A 37 8.03 11.37 3.66
CA MET A 37 7.23 10.70 4.67
C MET A 37 7.10 9.22 4.36
N PHE A 38 7.58 8.39 5.27
CA PHE A 38 7.33 6.96 5.29
C PHE A 38 6.31 6.62 6.36
N ASN A 39 5.45 5.67 6.06
CA ASN A 39 4.68 4.96 7.06
C ASN A 39 4.87 3.45 6.90
N GLY A 40 4.70 2.71 8.00
CA GLY A 40 4.80 1.28 7.97
C GLY A 40 3.97 0.63 9.07
N MET A 41 3.54 -0.58 8.78
CA MET A 41 2.91 -1.47 9.74
C MET A 41 3.68 -2.78 9.76
N PHE A 42 4.03 -3.24 10.96
CA PHE A 42 4.87 -4.40 11.17
C PHE A 42 4.12 -5.47 11.94
N ASP A 43 4.58 -6.71 11.84
CA ASP A 43 3.97 -7.90 12.45
C ASP A 43 2.48 -8.07 12.13
N ARG A 44 2.10 -7.66 10.92
CA ARG A 44 0.73 -7.77 10.41
C ARG A 44 0.55 -9.08 9.66
N ILE A 45 -0.53 -9.77 9.95
CA ILE A 45 -1.02 -10.92 9.21
C ILE A 45 -2.40 -10.57 8.66
N MET A 46 -2.63 -10.86 7.39
CA MET A 46 -3.93 -10.66 6.74
C MET A 46 -4.37 -11.92 6.03
N GLN A 47 -5.67 -12.11 5.95
CA GLN A 47 -6.27 -13.05 5.03
C GLN A 47 -6.23 -12.45 3.63
N ASP A 48 -5.92 -13.27 2.62
CA ASP A 48 -5.92 -12.85 1.22
C ASP A 48 -7.30 -13.16 0.60
N PRO A 49 -8.19 -12.18 0.49
CA PRO A 49 -9.53 -12.39 -0.05
C PRO A 49 -9.49 -12.69 -1.55
N THR A 50 -8.52 -12.15 -2.27
CA THR A 50 -8.37 -12.41 -3.71
C THR A 50 -7.99 -13.86 -3.98
N GLU A 51 -7.04 -14.42 -3.22
CA GLU A 51 -6.69 -15.83 -3.33
C GLU A 51 -7.83 -16.74 -2.86
N MET A 52 -8.59 -16.33 -1.84
CA MET A 52 -9.78 -17.08 -1.39
C MET A 52 -10.82 -17.19 -2.49
N ASP A 53 -11.17 -16.09 -3.12
CA ASP A 53 -12.30 -16.05 -4.06
C ASP A 53 -11.90 -16.53 -5.47
N PHE A 54 -10.71 -16.17 -5.93
CA PHE A 54 -10.28 -16.40 -7.32
C PHE A 54 -9.16 -17.44 -7.47
N GLY A 55 -8.47 -17.80 -6.39
CA GLY A 55 -7.31 -18.71 -6.45
C GLY A 55 -7.65 -20.16 -6.17
N VAL A 56 -8.59 -20.43 -5.30
CA VAL A 56 -8.88 -21.79 -4.83
C VAL A 56 -10.36 -22.14 -4.92
N ASN A 57 -11.25 -21.17 -4.73
CA ASN A 57 -12.67 -21.42 -4.70
C ASN A 57 -13.24 -21.64 -6.11
N GLY A 58 -13.35 -22.90 -6.51
CA GLY A 58 -13.98 -23.27 -7.77
C GLY A 58 -15.51 -23.20 -7.78
N GLY A 59 -16.16 -22.93 -6.61
CA GLY A 59 -17.62 -23.03 -6.48
C GLY A 59 -18.35 -21.76 -6.90
N GLY A 60 -18.36 -20.75 -6.03
CA GLY A 60 -19.23 -19.59 -6.20
C GLY A 60 -18.82 -18.66 -7.33
N ILE A 61 -17.56 -18.25 -7.39
CA ILE A 61 -17.07 -17.27 -8.36
C ILE A 61 -16.90 -17.87 -9.76
N ALA A 62 -16.42 -19.12 -9.86
CA ALA A 62 -16.35 -19.81 -11.14
C ALA A 62 -17.74 -20.03 -11.76
N GLN A 63 -18.76 -20.31 -10.95
CA GLN A 63 -20.15 -20.42 -11.41
C GLN A 63 -20.72 -19.06 -11.91
N SER A 64 -20.20 -17.94 -11.40
CA SER A 64 -20.58 -16.60 -11.83
C SER A 64 -19.89 -16.15 -13.12
N GLY A 65 -19.04 -17.00 -13.72
CA GLY A 65 -18.36 -16.70 -14.99
C GLY A 65 -17.17 -15.77 -14.91
N TYR A 66 -16.64 -15.51 -13.71
CA TYR A 66 -15.43 -14.71 -13.54
C TYR A 66 -14.15 -15.51 -13.87
N ASN A 67 -13.13 -14.79 -14.32
CA ASN A 67 -11.81 -15.38 -14.52
C ASN A 67 -11.16 -15.71 -13.17
N MET A 68 -10.52 -16.87 -13.10
CA MET A 68 -9.79 -17.34 -11.93
C MET A 68 -8.32 -16.94 -12.01
N LEU A 69 -7.66 -16.86 -10.85
CA LEU A 69 -6.22 -16.69 -10.79
C LEU A 69 -5.52 -17.91 -11.39
N ARG A 70 -4.34 -17.68 -11.98
CA ARG A 70 -3.53 -18.76 -12.57
C ARG A 70 -3.16 -19.85 -11.57
N THR A 71 -3.06 -19.49 -10.31
CA THR A 71 -2.74 -20.36 -9.17
C THR A 71 -3.74 -21.50 -8.99
N ILE A 72 -4.95 -21.39 -9.53
CA ILE A 72 -5.94 -22.49 -9.50
C ILE A 72 -5.46 -23.75 -10.23
N LYS A 73 -4.52 -23.62 -11.16
CA LYS A 73 -3.94 -24.75 -11.89
C LYS A 73 -3.10 -25.66 -10.97
N ASP A 74 -2.59 -25.11 -9.88
CA ASP A 74 -1.75 -25.81 -8.91
C ASP A 74 -2.57 -26.53 -7.83
N ARG A 75 -3.90 -26.51 -7.94
CA ARG A 75 -4.79 -27.21 -7.01
C ARG A 75 -4.59 -28.72 -7.07
N TRP A 76 -4.91 -29.35 -5.96
CA TRP A 76 -4.88 -30.81 -5.90
C TRP A 76 -5.95 -31.41 -6.85
N THR A 77 -5.53 -32.35 -7.67
CA THR A 77 -6.38 -33.24 -8.47
C THR A 77 -5.76 -34.64 -8.46
N PHE A 78 -6.50 -35.66 -8.90
CA PHE A 78 -5.95 -37.01 -9.03
C PHE A 78 -4.75 -37.07 -9.99
N ASP A 79 -4.77 -36.24 -11.04
CA ASP A 79 -3.70 -36.17 -12.05
C ASP A 79 -2.58 -35.17 -11.67
N ASN A 80 -2.85 -34.30 -10.69
CA ASN A 80 -1.88 -33.32 -10.18
C ASN A 80 -1.95 -33.28 -8.65
N PRO A 81 -1.38 -34.26 -7.93
CA PRO A 81 -1.34 -34.25 -6.48
C PRO A 81 -0.54 -33.03 -5.96
N SER A 82 -1.17 -32.24 -5.09
CA SER A 82 -0.55 -31.05 -4.48
C SER A 82 -0.57 -31.18 -2.96
N THR A 83 0.56 -30.86 -2.34
CA THR A 83 0.69 -30.79 -0.87
C THR A 83 0.48 -29.38 -0.34
N THR A 84 0.43 -28.39 -1.24
CA THR A 84 0.38 -26.97 -0.89
C THR A 84 -0.96 -26.32 -1.20
N ARG A 85 -1.80 -26.95 -2.04
CA ARG A 85 -3.11 -26.42 -2.43
C ARG A 85 -4.19 -27.48 -2.34
N PRO A 86 -5.30 -27.18 -1.68
CA PRO A 86 -6.44 -28.10 -1.57
C PRO A 86 -7.13 -28.27 -2.94
N SER A 87 -7.97 -29.32 -3.04
CA SER A 87 -8.85 -29.48 -4.18
C SER A 87 -9.99 -28.46 -4.14
N SER A 88 -10.49 -28.06 -5.30
CA SER A 88 -11.67 -27.17 -5.38
C SER A 88 -12.94 -27.79 -4.77
N TYR A 89 -13.03 -29.11 -4.71
CA TYR A 89 -14.15 -29.82 -4.11
C TYR A 89 -14.20 -29.68 -2.58
N TYR A 90 -13.03 -29.62 -1.93
CA TYR A 90 -12.92 -29.48 -0.47
C TYR A 90 -13.41 -28.13 0.04
N ILE A 91 -13.55 -27.16 -0.84
CA ILE A 91 -13.78 -25.75 -0.51
C ILE A 91 -15.27 -25.37 -0.50
N THR A 92 -16.16 -26.32 -0.67
CA THR A 92 -17.60 -26.10 -0.53
C THR A 92 -18.02 -26.19 0.93
N GLY A 93 -17.82 -25.12 1.69
CA GLY A 93 -18.25 -25.06 3.09
C GLY A 93 -17.49 -24.03 3.92
N THR A 94 -17.97 -23.81 5.13
CA THR A 94 -17.41 -22.83 6.08
C THR A 94 -16.02 -23.20 6.62
N ASN A 95 -15.58 -24.43 6.45
CA ASN A 95 -14.35 -24.93 7.05
C ASN A 95 -13.07 -24.39 6.41
N TYR A 96 -13.07 -24.01 5.13
CA TYR A 96 -11.88 -23.54 4.48
C TYR A 96 -11.53 -22.10 4.85
N THR A 97 -12.52 -21.27 5.18
CA THR A 97 -12.30 -19.89 5.61
C THR A 97 -11.74 -19.79 7.03
N ALA A 98 -11.91 -20.85 7.83
CA ALA A 98 -11.38 -20.92 9.19
C ALA A 98 -9.91 -21.39 9.26
N GLY A 99 -9.35 -21.91 8.16
CA GLY A 99 -7.96 -22.37 8.08
C GLY A 99 -6.97 -21.21 7.94
N ASP A 100 -5.70 -21.51 8.21
CA ASP A 100 -4.58 -20.56 8.10
C ASP A 100 -4.00 -20.44 6.69
N PHE A 101 -4.48 -21.25 5.74
CA PHE A 101 -3.99 -21.34 4.36
C PHE A 101 -3.96 -19.98 3.64
N PHE A 102 -4.97 -19.13 3.88
CA PHE A 102 -5.08 -17.84 3.22
C PHE A 102 -4.42 -16.69 3.99
N TYR A 103 -3.87 -16.97 5.19
CA TYR A 103 -3.21 -15.94 5.97
C TYR A 103 -1.79 -15.71 5.50
N GLN A 104 -1.45 -14.47 5.20
CA GLN A 104 -0.15 -14.04 4.72
C GLN A 104 0.43 -12.95 5.62
N LYS A 105 1.77 -12.90 5.65
CA LYS A 105 2.47 -11.73 6.22
C LYS A 105 2.15 -10.52 5.36
N ALA A 106 1.63 -9.48 5.99
CA ALA A 106 1.18 -8.25 5.34
C ALA A 106 1.81 -7.00 5.96
N TRP A 107 3.01 -7.13 6.56
CA TRP A 107 3.75 -5.96 6.95
C TRP A 107 4.12 -5.14 5.71
N PHE A 108 4.22 -3.83 5.87
CA PHE A 108 4.61 -2.96 4.76
C PHE A 108 5.36 -1.73 5.25
N ILE A 109 6.14 -1.17 4.34
CA ILE A 109 6.72 0.17 4.43
C ILE A 109 6.32 0.90 3.15
N ARG A 110 5.61 2.01 3.27
CA ARG A 110 5.13 2.83 2.17
C ARG A 110 5.85 4.17 2.16
N LEU A 111 6.32 4.60 1.00
CA LEU A 111 6.64 5.99 0.77
C LEU A 111 5.33 6.75 0.55
N GLN A 112 4.80 7.29 1.66
CA GLN A 112 3.48 7.90 1.71
C GLN A 112 3.44 9.22 0.96
N ASN A 113 4.45 10.05 1.16
CA ASN A 113 4.58 11.35 0.50
C ASN A 113 6.05 11.68 0.26
N ILE A 114 6.34 12.23 -0.90
CA ILE A 114 7.56 12.96 -1.18
C ILE A 114 7.16 14.28 -1.82
N SER A 115 7.65 15.40 -1.29
CA SER A 115 7.42 16.73 -1.84
C SER A 115 8.71 17.50 -1.93
N LEU A 116 8.90 18.14 -3.06
CA LEU A 116 10.04 19.01 -3.37
C LEU A 116 9.52 20.41 -3.69
N GLY A 117 9.99 21.40 -2.96
CA GLY A 117 9.72 22.81 -3.21
C GLY A 117 11.00 23.55 -3.57
N TYR A 118 10.86 24.59 -4.37
CA TYR A 118 11.93 25.54 -4.64
C TYR A 118 11.38 26.97 -4.64
N THR A 119 11.89 27.76 -3.72
CA THR A 119 11.56 29.19 -3.61
C THR A 119 12.64 30.01 -4.28
N LEU A 120 12.24 30.89 -5.21
CA LEU A 120 13.17 31.77 -5.90
C LEU A 120 13.85 32.74 -4.93
N PRO A 121 15.15 32.97 -5.08
CA PRO A 121 15.88 33.94 -4.25
C PRO A 121 15.40 35.37 -4.50
N LYS A 122 15.33 36.15 -3.45
CA LYS A 122 14.89 37.55 -3.50
C LYS A 122 15.66 38.42 -4.51
N SER A 123 16.94 38.11 -4.77
CA SER A 123 17.75 38.81 -5.75
C SER A 123 17.22 38.69 -7.18
N LEU A 124 16.60 37.61 -7.53
CA LEU A 124 15.94 37.42 -8.84
C LEU A 124 14.59 38.13 -8.87
N LEU A 125 13.83 38.08 -7.80
CA LEU A 125 12.48 38.66 -7.69
C LEU A 125 12.58 40.21 -7.67
N ALA A 126 13.60 40.79 -7.08
CA ALA A 126 13.82 42.26 -7.05
C ALA A 126 13.90 42.87 -8.44
N LYS A 127 14.30 42.11 -9.49
CA LYS A 127 14.35 42.62 -10.87
C LYS A 127 12.97 42.81 -11.49
N THR A 128 11.94 42.10 -10.97
CA THR A 128 10.58 42.16 -11.54
C THR A 128 9.76 43.33 -10.99
N LYS A 129 10.16 43.94 -9.86
CA LYS A 129 9.48 45.05 -9.14
C LYS A 129 8.02 44.77 -8.73
N VAL A 130 7.45 43.63 -9.08
CA VAL A 130 6.04 43.27 -8.86
C VAL A 130 5.91 42.03 -8.00
N LEU A 131 6.80 41.05 -8.20
CA LEU A 131 6.72 39.76 -7.54
C LEU A 131 7.44 39.77 -6.17
N SER A 132 6.75 39.46 -5.11
CA SER A 132 7.32 39.34 -3.76
C SER A 132 7.80 37.93 -3.43
N ASN A 133 7.14 36.91 -3.95
CA ASN A 133 7.54 35.51 -3.79
C ASN A 133 7.09 34.65 -4.95
N VAL A 134 7.93 33.70 -5.37
CA VAL A 134 7.57 32.65 -6.33
C VAL A 134 8.14 31.33 -5.82
N ARG A 135 7.26 30.33 -5.67
CA ARG A 135 7.64 28.99 -5.25
C ARG A 135 7.07 27.96 -6.20
N PHE A 136 7.91 27.08 -6.68
CA PHE A 136 7.53 25.89 -7.42
C PHE A 136 7.46 24.71 -6.44
N HIS A 137 6.47 23.86 -6.59
CA HIS A 137 6.41 22.65 -5.80
C HIS A 137 5.90 21.46 -6.61
N ALA A 138 6.42 20.30 -6.31
CA ALA A 138 5.99 19.02 -6.85
C ALA A 138 5.83 18.00 -5.71
N SER A 139 4.82 17.17 -5.76
CA SER A 139 4.65 16.11 -4.78
C SER A 139 4.14 14.83 -5.42
N VAL A 140 4.48 13.72 -4.80
CA VAL A 140 4.00 12.39 -5.15
C VAL A 140 3.50 11.70 -3.90
N ASN A 141 2.28 11.18 -3.96
CA ASN A 141 1.71 10.35 -2.90
C ASN A 141 1.71 8.88 -3.30
N ASN A 142 1.91 8.00 -2.34
CA ASN A 142 1.88 6.55 -2.49
C ASN A 142 2.80 6.04 -3.61
N LEU A 143 4.05 6.56 -3.68
CA LEU A 143 4.95 6.28 -4.79
C LEU A 143 5.27 4.79 -4.90
N PHE A 144 5.57 4.12 -3.78
CA PHE A 144 5.77 2.68 -3.73
C PHE A 144 5.49 2.11 -2.34
N VAL A 145 5.28 0.82 -2.29
CA VAL A 145 5.15 0.02 -1.08
C VAL A 145 6.10 -1.18 -1.14
N ILE A 146 6.75 -1.46 -0.03
CA ILE A 146 7.58 -2.65 0.19
C ILE A 146 6.81 -3.57 1.11
N THR A 147 6.48 -4.79 0.65
CA THR A 147 5.68 -5.76 1.39
C THR A 147 5.92 -7.18 0.88
N PRO A 148 5.84 -8.21 1.70
CA PRO A 148 5.78 -9.61 1.27
C PRO A 148 4.36 -10.04 0.84
N TYR A 149 3.35 -9.21 1.08
CA TYR A 149 1.96 -9.51 0.77
C TYR A 149 1.76 -9.67 -0.74
N LYS A 150 1.06 -10.72 -1.15
CA LYS A 150 0.86 -11.07 -2.57
C LYS A 150 -0.44 -10.53 -3.15
N GLY A 151 -1.34 -9.98 -2.30
CA GLY A 151 -2.57 -9.31 -2.74
C GLY A 151 -2.28 -7.93 -3.35
N LEU A 152 -3.33 -7.17 -3.61
CA LEU A 152 -3.23 -5.88 -4.31
C LEU A 152 -2.55 -4.80 -3.49
N ASP A 153 -2.97 -4.62 -2.23
CA ASP A 153 -2.43 -3.60 -1.33
C ASP A 153 -2.60 -4.03 0.13
N PRO A 154 -1.50 -4.14 0.91
CA PRO A 154 -1.57 -4.61 2.30
C PRO A 154 -2.29 -3.65 3.23
N GLU A 155 -2.55 -2.41 2.84
CA GLU A 155 -3.22 -1.40 3.67
C GLU A 155 -4.73 -1.40 3.46
N THR A 156 -5.19 -1.52 2.22
CA THR A 156 -6.60 -1.38 1.84
C THR A 156 -7.31 -2.69 1.57
N ASP A 157 -6.57 -3.80 1.45
CA ASP A 157 -7.10 -5.08 1.02
C ASP A 157 -7.94 -5.75 2.13
N ALA A 158 -9.18 -5.35 2.24
CA ALA A 158 -10.14 -5.91 3.20
C ALA A 158 -11.05 -6.98 2.56
N TYR A 159 -11.20 -6.96 1.24
CA TYR A 159 -12.00 -7.89 0.43
C TYR A 159 -11.55 -7.87 -1.03
N ALA A 160 -11.89 -8.90 -1.80
CA ALA A 160 -11.38 -9.13 -3.16
C ALA A 160 -11.63 -8.01 -4.19
N ALA A 161 -12.51 -7.07 -3.92
CA ALA A 161 -12.81 -5.93 -4.78
C ALA A 161 -12.25 -4.59 -4.28
N ALA A 162 -11.36 -4.61 -3.27
CA ALA A 162 -10.76 -3.38 -2.75
C ALA A 162 -9.82 -2.74 -3.77
N TYR A 163 -9.93 -1.43 -3.92
CA TYR A 163 -9.00 -0.67 -4.76
C TYR A 163 -7.71 -0.35 -3.98
N PRO A 164 -6.53 -0.55 -4.58
CA PRO A 164 -5.27 -0.14 -3.97
C PRO A 164 -5.17 1.38 -3.90
N ASN A 165 -4.36 1.87 -2.96
CA ASN A 165 -4.08 3.30 -2.83
C ASN A 165 -3.52 3.87 -4.14
N ALA A 166 -4.19 4.90 -4.67
CA ALA A 166 -3.80 5.53 -5.92
C ALA A 166 -2.47 6.28 -5.76
N ARG A 167 -1.63 6.17 -6.78
CA ARG A 167 -0.42 7.01 -6.91
C ARG A 167 -0.83 8.35 -7.52
N THR A 168 -0.53 9.45 -6.81
CA THR A 168 -0.93 10.80 -7.23
C THR A 168 0.30 11.67 -7.41
N PHE A 169 0.38 12.36 -8.55
CA PHE A 169 1.40 13.36 -8.86
C PHE A 169 0.75 14.74 -8.87
N SER A 170 1.36 15.69 -8.18
CA SER A 170 0.87 17.07 -8.12
C SER A 170 2.01 18.03 -8.41
N PHE A 171 1.71 19.06 -9.18
CA PHE A 171 2.62 20.16 -9.50
C PHE A 171 1.90 21.48 -9.28
N GLY A 172 2.61 22.46 -8.73
CA GLY A 172 2.02 23.77 -8.50
C GLY A 172 3.07 24.88 -8.49
N VAL A 173 2.57 26.09 -8.62
CA VAL A 173 3.34 27.32 -8.53
C VAL A 173 2.58 28.31 -7.65
N ASP A 174 3.22 28.76 -6.57
CA ASP A 174 2.70 29.81 -5.70
C ASP A 174 3.36 31.13 -6.11
N VAL A 175 2.56 32.15 -6.37
CA VAL A 175 3.02 33.47 -6.75
C VAL A 175 2.38 34.50 -5.82
N SER A 176 3.21 35.37 -5.22
CA SER A 176 2.78 36.51 -4.41
C SER A 176 3.29 37.80 -5.01
N PHE A 177 2.46 38.82 -5.02
CA PHE A 177 2.71 40.14 -5.55
C PHE A 177 3.01 41.15 -4.46
#